data_97a3aa3913ae7cc1ec22e89a216185f2
#
_entry.id   97a3aa3913ae7cc1ec22e89a216185f2
#
_cell.length_a   1.000
_cell.length_b   1.000
_cell.length_c   1.000
_cell.angle_alpha   90.00
_cell.angle_beta   90.00
_cell.angle_gamma   90.00
#
_symmetry.space_group_name_H-M   'P 1'
#
loop_
_entity.id
_entity.type
_entity.pdbx_description
1 polymer ?
#
loop_
_entity_poly.entity_id
_entity_poly.type
_entity_poly.pdbx_seq_one_letter_code
_entity_poly.pdbx_strand_id
1 'polypeptide(L)'
;CEAANAATGSKFDANANVTIRGKRYSLSPLAANAEEVNQIRSLLRTGTIFVGDEAKEERFKELASQYRIIHFATHGLANNDYPDYSLLAFSPIADTIENELLYVSDLYNMQLNADLVVLSACETGIGKLARGEGIISLARGFSYAGAKSIFTTLWSVNDQATATMVLLFYENLQKGQPKDIALQNAKIQFLETATNQTSHPFFWSPYIIIGDVVPIQGLEKTSTLMFWLLAIGGIIVAGAILAVLRFKFGKKKK
;
A
#
# COMPACT_ATOMS: atom_id res chain seq x y z
N CYS A 1 5.53 11.47 -6.01
CA CYS A 1 4.94 10.12 -6.03
C CYS A 1 3.47 10.23 -5.69
N GLU A 2 2.59 9.81 -6.58
CA GLU A 2 1.17 9.72 -6.27
C GLU A 2 0.85 8.29 -5.86
N ALA A 3 0.19 8.14 -4.71
CA ALA A 3 -0.34 6.88 -4.24
C ALA A 3 -1.87 6.94 -4.32
N ALA A 4 -2.48 5.96 -4.97
CA ALA A 4 -3.92 5.77 -4.90
C ALA A 4 -4.22 4.65 -3.92
N ASN A 5 -5.08 4.94 -2.99
CA ASN A 5 -5.56 4.00 -2.00
C ASN A 5 -7.05 3.78 -2.25
N ALA A 6 -7.45 2.56 -2.55
CA ALA A 6 -8.85 2.17 -2.55
C ALA A 6 -9.14 1.45 -1.24
N ALA A 7 -9.95 2.04 -0.39
CA ALA A 7 -10.42 1.39 0.81
C ALA A 7 -11.94 1.29 0.78
N THR A 8 -12.45 0.11 0.99
CA THR A 8 -13.88 -0.09 1.23
C THR A 8 -14.18 0.17 2.70
N GLY A 9 -14.45 1.43 3.04
CA GLY A 9 -15.08 1.76 4.32
C GLY A 9 -16.52 1.25 4.28
N SER A 10 -16.84 0.30 5.13
CA SER A 10 -18.04 -0.50 5.08
C SER A 10 -19.33 0.31 5.14
N LYS A 11 -20.17 0.19 4.12
CA LYS A 11 -21.64 0.13 4.27
C LYS A 11 -22.14 -1.33 4.32
N PHE A 12 -21.26 -2.30 4.55
CA PHE A 12 -21.74 -3.63 4.89
C PHE A 12 -22.27 -3.55 6.31
N ASP A 13 -23.60 -3.58 6.48
CA ASP A 13 -24.21 -3.87 7.76
C ASP A 13 -23.57 -5.15 8.31
N ALA A 14 -23.35 -5.20 9.62
CA ALA A 14 -22.74 -6.35 10.27
C ALA A 14 -23.37 -7.64 9.72
N ASN A 15 -22.55 -8.50 9.05
CA ASN A 15 -22.95 -9.75 8.40
C ASN A 15 -23.66 -9.62 7.04
N ALA A 16 -23.20 -8.78 6.14
CA ALA A 16 -23.63 -8.86 4.75
C ALA A 16 -23.27 -10.23 4.16
N ASN A 17 -24.29 -11.05 3.88
CA ASN A 17 -24.12 -12.32 3.20
C ASN A 17 -24.17 -12.07 1.69
N VAL A 18 -23.04 -12.21 1.02
CA VAL A 18 -22.92 -12.06 -0.42
C VAL A 18 -22.85 -13.42 -1.06
N THR A 19 -23.65 -13.64 -2.10
CA THR A 19 -23.57 -14.87 -2.90
C THR A 19 -22.80 -14.57 -4.18
N ILE A 20 -21.60 -15.14 -4.29
CA ILE A 20 -20.74 -15.00 -5.47
C ILE A 20 -20.71 -16.37 -6.14
N ARG A 21 -21.23 -16.46 -7.38
CA ARG A 21 -21.30 -17.68 -8.17
C ARG A 21 -21.89 -18.88 -7.39
N GLY A 22 -22.98 -18.66 -6.67
CA GLY A 22 -23.68 -19.68 -5.90
C GLY A 22 -23.04 -20.07 -4.56
N LYS A 23 -21.88 -19.50 -4.21
CA LYS A 23 -21.23 -19.67 -2.91
C LYS A 23 -21.48 -18.46 -2.03
N ARG A 24 -21.98 -18.70 -0.81
CA ARG A 24 -22.26 -17.62 0.16
C ARG A 24 -20.98 -17.24 0.91
N TYR A 25 -20.70 -15.94 0.98
CA TYR A 25 -19.63 -15.33 1.75
C TYR A 25 -20.22 -14.36 2.76
N SER A 26 -19.67 -14.30 3.96
CA SER A 26 -20.00 -13.29 4.95
C SER A 26 -18.88 -12.25 4.96
N LEU A 27 -19.19 -11.04 4.52
CA LEU A 27 -18.27 -9.91 4.53
C LEU A 27 -18.58 -9.06 5.76
N SER A 28 -17.68 -9.03 6.73
CA SER A 28 -17.78 -8.19 7.93
C SER A 28 -17.25 -6.79 7.65
N PRO A 29 -17.77 -5.75 8.34
CA PRO A 29 -17.14 -4.44 8.26
C PRO A 29 -15.66 -4.51 8.66
N LEU A 30 -14.77 -3.94 7.84
CA LEU A 30 -13.34 -3.85 8.14
C LEU A 30 -13.09 -2.58 8.95
N ALA A 31 -13.14 -2.67 10.27
CA ALA A 31 -13.15 -1.52 11.19
C ALA A 31 -11.87 -0.66 11.10
N ALA A 32 -10.73 -1.24 10.72
CA ALA A 32 -9.45 -0.53 10.68
C ALA A 32 -9.13 0.12 9.31
N ASN A 33 -9.87 -0.20 8.25
CA ASN A 33 -9.50 0.19 6.88
C ASN A 33 -9.45 1.69 6.64
N ALA A 34 -10.49 2.42 7.06
CA ALA A 34 -10.54 3.86 6.84
C ALA A 34 -9.43 4.58 7.62
N GLU A 35 -9.11 4.11 8.82
CA GLU A 35 -8.02 4.64 9.62
C GLU A 35 -6.66 4.31 8.98
N GLU A 36 -6.44 3.07 8.55
CA GLU A 36 -5.23 2.62 7.88
C GLU A 36 -4.90 3.51 6.67
N VAL A 37 -5.84 3.70 5.75
CA VAL A 37 -5.58 4.51 4.54
C VAL A 37 -5.38 5.99 4.86
N ASN A 38 -6.05 6.54 5.87
CA ASN A 38 -5.85 7.92 6.31
C ASN A 38 -4.48 8.11 6.95
N GLN A 39 -4.00 7.15 7.75
CA GLN A 39 -2.65 7.18 8.33
C GLN A 39 -1.59 7.09 7.23
N ILE A 40 -1.74 6.18 6.26
CA ILE A 40 -0.83 6.05 5.12
C ILE A 40 -0.79 7.36 4.31
N ARG A 41 -1.94 7.96 3.99
CA ARG A 41 -1.99 9.25 3.29
C ARG A 41 -1.28 10.35 4.07
N SER A 42 -1.52 10.43 5.38
CA SER A 42 -0.88 11.41 6.25
C SER A 42 0.64 11.23 6.28
N LEU A 43 1.09 9.98 6.26
CA LEU A 43 2.49 9.60 6.21
C LEU A 43 3.12 9.99 4.88
N LEU A 44 2.51 9.60 3.75
CA LEU A 44 3.02 9.85 2.40
C LEU A 44 2.83 11.30 1.95
N ARG A 45 1.91 12.05 2.56
CA ARG A 45 1.53 13.45 2.24
C ARG A 45 1.05 13.67 0.81
N THR A 46 0.73 12.63 0.10
CA THR A 46 0.29 12.63 -1.30
C THR A 46 -0.60 11.42 -1.54
N GLY A 47 -1.38 11.47 -2.61
CA GLY A 47 -2.25 10.38 -3.00
C GLY A 47 -3.73 10.69 -2.88
N THR A 48 -4.52 9.88 -3.57
CA THR A 48 -5.98 9.95 -3.56
C THR A 48 -6.52 8.77 -2.76
N ILE A 49 -7.52 9.01 -1.93
CA ILE A 49 -8.21 7.98 -1.17
C ILE A 49 -9.63 7.86 -1.70
N PHE A 50 -10.05 6.63 -1.89
CA PHE A 50 -11.44 6.29 -2.19
C PHE A 50 -11.97 5.41 -1.06
N VAL A 51 -13.02 5.85 -0.37
CA VAL A 51 -13.63 5.12 0.75
C VAL A 51 -15.15 5.07 0.58
N GLY A 52 -15.78 4.06 1.14
CA GLY A 52 -17.23 3.91 1.06
C GLY A 52 -17.71 3.90 -0.38
N ASP A 53 -18.73 4.69 -0.69
CA ASP A 53 -19.38 4.73 -2.02
C ASP A 53 -18.46 5.20 -3.15
N GLU A 54 -17.31 5.79 -2.83
CA GLU A 54 -16.32 6.22 -3.83
C GLU A 54 -15.34 5.11 -4.23
N ALA A 55 -15.22 4.07 -3.41
CA ALA A 55 -14.34 2.93 -3.67
C ALA A 55 -14.99 1.95 -4.66
N LYS A 56 -14.97 2.31 -5.94
CA LYS A 56 -15.59 1.59 -7.04
C LYS A 56 -14.56 0.87 -7.91
N GLU A 57 -14.93 -0.31 -8.40
CA GLU A 57 -14.11 -1.10 -9.31
C GLU A 57 -13.81 -0.35 -10.62
N GLU A 58 -14.83 0.29 -11.21
CA GLU A 58 -14.69 1.10 -12.44
C GLU A 58 -13.66 2.21 -12.27
N ARG A 59 -13.75 2.97 -11.16
CA ARG A 59 -12.80 4.04 -10.85
C ARG A 59 -11.37 3.52 -10.68
N PHE A 60 -11.21 2.36 -10.07
CA PHE A 60 -9.92 1.70 -10.00
C PHE A 60 -9.38 1.39 -11.40
N LYS A 61 -10.17 0.78 -12.28
CA LYS A 61 -9.77 0.44 -13.64
C LYS A 61 -9.35 1.68 -14.46
N GLU A 62 -10.05 2.79 -14.27
CA GLU A 62 -9.74 4.06 -14.98
C GLU A 62 -8.44 4.71 -14.50
N LEU A 63 -8.16 4.67 -13.21
CA LEU A 63 -7.11 5.48 -12.60
C LEU A 63 -5.83 4.69 -12.27
N ALA A 64 -5.89 3.37 -12.14
CA ALA A 64 -4.81 2.56 -11.60
C ALA A 64 -3.48 2.71 -12.35
N SER A 65 -3.52 2.91 -13.68
CA SER A 65 -2.32 3.09 -14.51
C SER A 65 -1.52 4.37 -14.19
N GLN A 66 -2.14 5.34 -13.52
CA GLN A 66 -1.54 6.64 -13.18
C GLN A 66 -0.73 6.60 -11.88
N TYR A 67 -0.86 5.53 -11.09
CA TYR A 67 -0.30 5.47 -9.74
C TYR A 67 0.86 4.48 -9.65
N ARG A 68 1.91 4.90 -8.95
CA ARG A 68 3.09 4.08 -8.69
C ARG A 68 2.94 3.19 -7.45
N ILE A 69 2.06 3.57 -6.53
CA ILE A 69 1.69 2.78 -5.37
C ILE A 69 0.18 2.64 -5.34
N ILE A 70 -0.30 1.41 -5.28
CA ILE A 70 -1.71 1.08 -5.16
C ILE A 70 -1.89 0.29 -3.87
N HIS A 71 -2.83 0.72 -3.03
CA HIS A 71 -3.09 0.10 -1.74
C HIS A 71 -4.55 -0.30 -1.64
N PHE A 72 -4.79 -1.58 -1.40
CA PHE A 72 -6.10 -2.15 -1.17
C PHE A 72 -6.26 -2.52 0.30
N ALA A 73 -7.14 -1.79 1.00
CA ALA A 73 -7.63 -2.13 2.32
C ALA A 73 -9.09 -2.58 2.18
N THR A 74 -9.31 -3.77 1.62
CA THR A 74 -10.63 -4.30 1.25
C THR A 74 -10.70 -5.81 1.50
N HIS A 75 -11.85 -6.43 1.18
CA HIS A 75 -11.96 -7.88 1.23
C HIS A 75 -11.31 -8.52 0.01
N GLY A 76 -10.40 -9.44 0.26
CA GLY A 76 -9.87 -10.37 -0.75
C GLY A 76 -10.46 -11.75 -0.54
N LEU A 77 -10.93 -12.36 -1.60
CA LEU A 77 -11.47 -13.72 -1.60
C LEU A 77 -10.62 -14.61 -2.49
N ALA A 78 -9.90 -15.52 -1.88
CA ALA A 78 -9.09 -16.50 -2.61
C ALA A 78 -9.94 -17.69 -3.05
N ASN A 79 -9.80 -18.10 -4.30
CA ASN A 79 -10.39 -19.30 -4.85
C ASN A 79 -9.29 -20.31 -5.17
N ASN A 80 -9.17 -21.35 -4.35
CA ASN A 80 -8.14 -22.38 -4.52
C ASN A 80 -8.44 -23.40 -5.63
N ASP A 81 -9.72 -23.58 -5.96
CA ASP A 81 -10.14 -24.52 -7.00
C ASP A 81 -9.99 -23.91 -8.41
N TYR A 82 -10.26 -22.61 -8.50
CA TYR A 82 -10.17 -21.82 -9.73
C TYR A 82 -9.48 -20.49 -9.44
N PRO A 83 -8.15 -20.42 -9.46
CA PRO A 83 -7.36 -19.25 -9.05
C PRO A 83 -7.73 -17.93 -9.75
N ASP A 84 -8.14 -17.99 -11.02
CA ASP A 84 -8.56 -16.83 -11.80
C ASP A 84 -9.86 -16.19 -11.30
N TYR A 85 -10.60 -16.89 -10.44
CA TYR A 85 -11.79 -16.39 -9.75
C TYR A 85 -11.51 -15.89 -8.33
N SER A 86 -10.25 -15.80 -7.93
CA SER A 86 -9.87 -14.98 -6.78
C SER A 86 -10.17 -13.53 -7.10
N LEU A 87 -10.61 -12.75 -6.10
CA LEU A 87 -11.12 -11.40 -6.34
C LEU A 87 -10.84 -10.45 -5.18
N LEU A 88 -10.92 -9.15 -5.48
CA LEU A 88 -11.05 -8.08 -4.51
C LEU A 88 -12.46 -7.50 -4.60
N ALA A 89 -13.09 -7.26 -3.44
CA ALA A 89 -14.42 -6.69 -3.36
C ALA A 89 -14.35 -5.19 -3.10
N PHE A 90 -14.99 -4.40 -3.95
CA PHE A 90 -15.20 -2.96 -3.78
C PHE A 90 -16.52 -2.67 -3.09
N SER A 91 -16.83 -1.40 -2.84
CA SER A 91 -18.08 -1.01 -2.20
C SER A 91 -19.27 -1.25 -3.12
N PRO A 92 -20.30 -1.97 -2.67
CA PRO A 92 -21.44 -2.32 -3.50
C PRO A 92 -22.22 -1.08 -3.97
N ILE A 93 -22.86 -1.19 -5.14
CA ILE A 93 -23.83 -0.22 -5.61
C ILE A 93 -25.22 -0.75 -5.23
N ALA A 94 -25.91 -0.04 -4.34
CA ALA A 94 -27.20 -0.47 -3.78
C ALA A 94 -27.09 -1.87 -3.13
N ASP A 95 -27.97 -2.81 -3.50
CA ASP A 95 -27.99 -4.16 -2.93
C ASP A 95 -27.21 -5.20 -3.78
N THR A 96 -26.48 -4.76 -4.82
CA THR A 96 -25.74 -5.66 -5.71
C THR A 96 -24.25 -5.43 -5.63
N ILE A 97 -23.52 -6.49 -5.23
CA ILE A 97 -22.04 -6.46 -5.20
C ILE A 97 -21.43 -6.99 -6.50
N GLU A 98 -22.20 -7.69 -7.34
CA GLU A 98 -21.67 -8.41 -8.51
C GLU A 98 -20.90 -7.53 -9.48
N ASN A 99 -21.24 -6.24 -9.57
CA ASN A 99 -20.59 -5.27 -10.43
C ASN A 99 -19.39 -4.58 -9.76
N GLU A 100 -19.06 -4.94 -8.52
CA GLU A 100 -17.98 -4.32 -7.74
C GLU A 100 -16.95 -5.37 -7.29
N LEU A 101 -16.72 -6.39 -8.13
CA LEU A 101 -15.79 -7.49 -7.90
C LEU A 101 -14.70 -7.50 -8.96
N LEU A 102 -13.48 -7.17 -8.57
CA LEU A 102 -12.31 -7.27 -9.44
C LEU A 102 -11.74 -8.68 -9.38
N TYR A 103 -11.94 -9.46 -10.41
CA TYR A 103 -11.38 -10.80 -10.54
C TYR A 103 -9.92 -10.77 -11.04
N VAL A 104 -9.17 -11.82 -10.73
CA VAL A 104 -7.82 -12.02 -11.31
C VAL A 104 -7.86 -11.99 -12.83
N SER A 105 -8.89 -12.59 -13.44
CA SER A 105 -9.09 -12.56 -14.90
C SER A 105 -9.21 -11.15 -15.49
N ASP A 106 -9.73 -10.19 -14.72
CA ASP A 106 -9.86 -8.79 -15.17
C ASP A 106 -8.50 -8.10 -15.22
N LEU A 107 -7.61 -8.43 -14.25
CA LEU A 107 -6.26 -7.89 -14.18
C LEU A 107 -5.42 -8.21 -15.43
N TYR A 108 -5.69 -9.35 -16.10
CA TYR A 108 -4.96 -9.72 -17.32
C TYR A 108 -5.17 -8.74 -18.48
N ASN A 109 -6.23 -7.95 -18.44
CA ASN A 109 -6.54 -6.94 -19.45
C ASN A 109 -6.12 -5.51 -19.02
N MET A 110 -5.52 -5.37 -17.84
CA MET A 110 -5.08 -4.08 -17.31
C MET A 110 -3.61 -3.83 -17.59
N GLN A 111 -3.23 -2.55 -17.61
CA GLN A 111 -1.84 -2.12 -17.68
C GLN A 111 -1.57 -1.18 -16.52
N LEU A 112 -0.78 -1.63 -15.57
CA LEU A 112 -0.39 -0.88 -14.38
C LEU A 112 1.04 -0.37 -14.52
N ASN A 113 1.31 0.80 -13.94
CA ASN A 113 2.66 1.36 -13.81
C ASN A 113 3.08 1.38 -12.33
N ALA A 114 2.67 0.37 -11.59
CA ALA A 114 2.85 0.33 -10.15
C ALA A 114 4.23 -0.22 -9.76
N ASP A 115 4.97 0.55 -8.96
CA ASP A 115 6.18 0.06 -8.30
C ASP A 115 5.85 -0.87 -7.13
N LEU A 116 4.64 -0.69 -6.53
CA LEU A 116 4.16 -1.48 -5.41
C LEU A 116 2.63 -1.56 -5.42
N VAL A 117 2.10 -2.77 -5.29
CA VAL A 117 0.71 -3.03 -4.92
C VAL A 117 0.70 -3.62 -3.53
N VAL A 118 -0.07 -3.03 -2.63
CA VAL A 118 -0.26 -3.52 -1.25
C VAL A 118 -1.66 -4.12 -1.14
N LEU A 119 -1.70 -5.40 -0.82
CA LEU A 119 -2.93 -6.14 -0.56
C LEU A 119 -3.06 -6.31 0.96
N SER A 120 -3.59 -5.27 1.63
CA SER A 120 -3.96 -5.33 3.05
C SER A 120 -5.32 -6.03 3.23
N ALA A 121 -5.77 -6.74 2.20
CA ALA A 121 -6.99 -7.50 2.18
C ALA A 121 -6.83 -8.78 3.00
N CYS A 122 -7.55 -8.88 4.11
CA CYS A 122 -7.65 -10.13 4.84
C CYS A 122 -8.54 -11.10 4.08
N GLU A 123 -8.08 -12.34 3.92
CA GLU A 123 -8.90 -13.40 3.36
C GLU A 123 -10.07 -13.70 4.32
N THR A 124 -11.28 -13.35 3.94
CA THR A 124 -12.51 -13.71 4.68
C THR A 124 -12.97 -15.14 4.37
N GLY A 125 -12.06 -16.00 4.01
CA GLY A 125 -12.30 -17.42 3.73
C GLY A 125 -12.59 -18.20 5.01
N ILE A 126 -13.87 -18.34 5.35
CA ILE A 126 -14.32 -19.17 6.48
C ILE A 126 -13.94 -20.64 6.23
N GLY A 127 -13.05 -21.17 7.06
CA GLY A 127 -13.15 -22.59 7.47
C GLY A 127 -12.21 -23.60 6.86
N LYS A 128 -11.25 -23.23 6.01
CA LYS A 128 -10.13 -24.16 5.66
C LYS A 128 -8.86 -23.35 5.53
N LEU A 129 -7.77 -23.87 6.10
CA LEU A 129 -6.41 -23.35 5.88
C LEU A 129 -6.22 -23.24 4.37
N ALA A 130 -6.34 -22.03 3.84
CA ALA A 130 -6.11 -21.80 2.43
C ALA A 130 -4.65 -22.16 2.16
N ARG A 131 -4.41 -23.00 1.17
CA ARG A 131 -3.06 -23.44 0.80
C ARG A 131 -2.23 -22.30 0.16
N GLY A 132 -2.61 -21.03 0.35
CA GLY A 132 -1.90 -19.86 -0.13
C GLY A 132 -2.03 -19.61 -1.64
N GLU A 133 -2.52 -20.53 -2.42
CA GLU A 133 -2.55 -20.41 -3.89
C GLU A 133 -3.47 -19.31 -4.40
N GLY A 134 -4.60 -19.05 -3.71
CA GLY A 134 -5.52 -17.99 -4.12
C GLY A 134 -4.96 -16.58 -3.93
N ILE A 135 -4.20 -16.33 -2.86
CA ILE A 135 -3.52 -15.04 -2.64
C ILE A 135 -2.36 -14.89 -3.62
N ILE A 136 -1.63 -15.98 -3.89
CA ILE A 136 -0.57 -16.00 -4.91
C ILE A 136 -1.17 -15.71 -6.29
N SER A 137 -2.42 -16.11 -6.57
CA SER A 137 -3.04 -15.81 -7.86
C SER A 137 -3.41 -14.33 -8.00
N LEU A 138 -3.89 -13.66 -6.94
CA LEU A 138 -4.04 -12.19 -6.95
C LEU A 138 -2.70 -11.49 -7.20
N ALA A 139 -1.65 -11.89 -6.49
CA ALA A 139 -0.31 -11.32 -6.71
C ALA A 139 0.18 -11.57 -8.14
N ARG A 140 -0.07 -12.76 -8.70
CA ARG A 140 0.26 -13.07 -10.10
C ARG A 140 -0.52 -12.20 -11.08
N GLY A 141 -1.84 -12.01 -10.84
CA GLY A 141 -2.68 -11.13 -11.65
C GLY A 141 -2.14 -9.70 -11.70
N PHE A 142 -1.80 -9.13 -10.54
CA PHE A 142 -1.19 -7.80 -10.48
C PHE A 142 0.19 -7.73 -11.13
N SER A 143 1.02 -8.77 -10.97
CA SER A 143 2.32 -8.83 -11.66
C SER A 143 2.14 -8.89 -13.17
N TYR A 144 1.18 -9.68 -13.66
CA TYR A 144 0.85 -9.75 -15.09
C TYR A 144 0.37 -8.41 -15.64
N ALA A 145 -0.44 -7.69 -14.86
CA ALA A 145 -0.91 -6.34 -15.18
C ALA A 145 0.22 -5.28 -15.16
N GLY A 146 1.44 -5.60 -14.71
CA GLY A 146 2.59 -4.70 -14.73
C GLY A 146 3.04 -4.15 -13.38
N ALA A 147 2.47 -4.62 -12.27
CA ALA A 147 3.00 -4.28 -10.94
C ALA A 147 4.38 -4.91 -10.73
N LYS A 148 5.37 -4.09 -10.34
CA LYS A 148 6.76 -4.56 -10.12
C LYS A 148 6.91 -5.37 -8.84
N SER A 149 6.13 -5.05 -7.82
CA SER A 149 6.14 -5.78 -6.55
C SER A 149 4.78 -5.76 -5.87
N ILE A 150 4.51 -6.79 -5.11
CA ILE A 150 3.28 -6.97 -4.36
C ILE A 150 3.63 -7.25 -2.90
N PHE A 151 3.06 -6.47 -1.98
CA PHE A 151 3.01 -6.78 -0.55
C PHE A 151 1.71 -7.53 -0.28
N THR A 152 1.79 -8.67 0.38
CA THR A 152 0.62 -9.50 0.71
C THR A 152 0.87 -10.38 1.93
N THR A 153 -0.15 -11.14 2.33
CA THR A 153 -0.07 -12.10 3.46
C THR A 153 -0.31 -13.51 2.98
N LEU A 154 0.32 -14.50 3.63
CA LEU A 154 0.11 -15.93 3.33
C LEU A 154 -1.15 -16.52 3.97
N TRP A 155 -1.67 -15.86 5.00
CA TRP A 155 -2.92 -16.21 5.69
C TRP A 155 -3.56 -14.98 6.31
N SER A 156 -4.83 -15.11 6.69
CA SER A 156 -5.59 -14.04 7.32
C SER A 156 -5.01 -13.67 8.68
N VAL A 157 -4.79 -12.39 8.89
CA VAL A 157 -4.34 -11.79 10.16
C VAL A 157 -5.40 -10.81 10.62
N ASN A 158 -5.43 -10.53 11.91
CA ASN A 158 -6.31 -9.52 12.49
C ASN A 158 -6.04 -8.14 11.89
N ASP A 159 -7.11 -7.40 11.57
CA ASP A 159 -7.05 -6.09 10.90
C ASP A 159 -6.14 -5.08 11.61
N GLN A 160 -6.18 -5.03 12.95
CA GLN A 160 -5.34 -4.10 13.73
C GLN A 160 -3.85 -4.43 13.62
N ALA A 161 -3.47 -5.72 13.64
CA ALA A 161 -2.09 -6.14 13.45
C ALA A 161 -1.61 -5.84 12.03
N THR A 162 -2.50 -6.02 11.04
CA THR A 162 -2.21 -5.73 9.63
C THR A 162 -2.00 -4.24 9.43
N ALA A 163 -2.91 -3.39 9.91
CA ALA A 163 -2.77 -1.93 9.81
C ALA A 163 -1.46 -1.44 10.44
N THR A 164 -1.09 -1.97 11.63
CA THR A 164 0.18 -1.64 12.29
C THR A 164 1.39 -2.06 11.43
N MET A 165 1.39 -3.29 10.92
CA MET A 165 2.49 -3.80 10.09
C MET A 165 2.65 -3.00 8.80
N VAL A 166 1.55 -2.68 8.14
CA VAL A 166 1.53 -1.89 6.90
C VAL A 166 2.06 -0.47 7.15
N LEU A 167 1.64 0.17 8.23
CA LEU A 167 2.13 1.51 8.57
C LEU A 167 3.65 1.51 8.80
N LEU A 168 4.16 0.57 9.62
CA LEU A 168 5.60 0.41 9.84
C LEU A 168 6.35 0.13 8.55
N PHE A 169 5.79 -0.66 7.65
CA PHE A 169 6.36 -0.92 6.34
C PHE A 169 6.50 0.37 5.51
N TYR A 170 5.43 1.17 5.41
CA TYR A 170 5.48 2.46 4.70
C TYR A 170 6.45 3.46 5.34
N GLU A 171 6.55 3.49 6.67
CA GLU A 171 7.54 4.32 7.36
C GLU A 171 8.98 3.94 6.96
N ASN A 172 9.27 2.66 6.83
CA ASN A 172 10.58 2.19 6.40
C ASN A 172 10.84 2.43 4.91
N LEU A 173 9.82 2.32 4.06
CA LEU A 173 9.92 2.74 2.64
C LEU A 173 10.27 4.22 2.51
N GLN A 174 9.71 5.10 3.37
CA GLN A 174 10.03 6.53 3.37
C GLN A 174 11.46 6.85 3.83
N LYS A 175 12.17 5.90 4.45
CA LYS A 175 13.60 5.99 4.75
C LYS A 175 14.48 5.63 3.55
N GLY A 176 13.88 5.36 2.37
CA GLY A 176 14.58 4.95 1.16
C GLY A 176 15.05 3.50 1.18
N GLN A 177 14.51 2.67 2.07
CA GLN A 177 14.93 1.27 2.18
C GLN A 177 14.40 0.42 1.01
N PRO A 178 15.14 -0.59 0.57
CA PRO A 178 14.61 -1.68 -0.26
C PRO A 178 13.36 -2.29 0.38
N LYS A 179 12.41 -2.74 -0.45
CA LYS A 179 11.09 -3.19 0.05
C LYS A 179 11.17 -4.40 0.98
N ASP A 180 12.10 -5.33 0.74
CA ASP A 180 12.38 -6.49 1.60
C ASP A 180 12.96 -6.06 2.95
N ILE A 181 13.92 -5.13 2.95
CA ILE A 181 14.51 -4.55 4.16
C ILE A 181 13.48 -3.73 4.93
N ALA A 182 12.63 -2.97 4.23
CA ALA A 182 11.55 -2.21 4.84
C ALA A 182 10.56 -3.14 5.56
N LEU A 183 10.20 -4.28 4.96
CA LEU A 183 9.35 -5.28 5.58
C LEU A 183 10.05 -5.99 6.74
N GLN A 184 11.32 -6.35 6.61
CA GLN A 184 12.09 -6.93 7.70
C GLN A 184 12.10 -6.01 8.92
N ASN A 185 12.42 -4.74 8.73
CA ASN A 185 12.45 -3.74 9.79
C ASN A 185 11.05 -3.49 10.39
N ALA A 186 9.99 -3.50 9.57
CA ALA A 186 8.62 -3.41 10.06
C ALA A 186 8.27 -4.57 11.00
N LYS A 187 8.67 -5.80 10.66
CA LYS A 187 8.48 -6.98 11.52
C LYS A 187 9.25 -6.87 12.84
N ILE A 188 10.49 -6.38 12.82
CA ILE A 188 11.29 -6.15 14.01
C ILE A 188 10.62 -5.11 14.93
N GLN A 189 10.23 -3.96 14.36
CA GLN A 189 9.55 -2.88 15.08
C GLN A 189 8.19 -3.32 15.63
N PHE A 190 7.44 -4.13 14.88
CA PHE A 190 6.20 -4.72 15.37
C PHE A 190 6.45 -5.57 16.62
N LEU A 191 7.49 -6.40 16.62
CA LEU A 191 7.85 -7.26 17.76
C LEU A 191 8.31 -6.46 18.98
N GLU A 192 8.96 -5.31 18.81
CA GLU A 192 9.39 -4.42 19.90
C GLU A 192 8.19 -3.87 20.70
N THR A 193 7.04 -3.70 20.06
CA THR A 193 5.81 -3.18 20.68
C THR A 193 4.74 -4.25 20.92
N ALA A 194 5.04 -5.50 20.54
CA ALA A 194 4.09 -6.59 20.61
C ALA A 194 3.75 -6.98 22.07
N THR A 195 2.49 -7.29 22.30
CA THR A 195 2.03 -7.94 23.53
C THR A 195 2.41 -9.43 23.53
N ASN A 196 2.25 -10.12 24.66
CA ASN A 196 2.45 -11.58 24.73
C ASN A 196 1.61 -12.34 23.69
N GLN A 197 0.44 -11.83 23.33
CA GLN A 197 -0.43 -12.44 22.33
C GLN A 197 0.06 -12.13 20.91
N THR A 198 0.37 -10.89 20.61
CA THR A 198 0.73 -10.44 19.24
C THR A 198 2.18 -10.76 18.88
N SER A 199 3.04 -11.12 19.85
CA SER A 199 4.40 -11.63 19.60
C SER A 199 4.43 -13.02 18.95
N HIS A 200 3.30 -13.75 18.98
CA HIS A 200 3.19 -15.04 18.31
C HIS A 200 3.41 -14.89 16.78
N PRO A 201 4.20 -15.75 16.13
CA PRO A 201 4.52 -15.65 14.70
C PRO A 201 3.31 -15.53 13.76
N PHE A 202 2.17 -16.05 14.17
CA PHE A 202 0.91 -15.93 13.42
C PHE A 202 0.60 -14.49 13.02
N PHE A 203 0.93 -13.48 13.86
CA PHE A 203 0.58 -12.08 13.65
C PHE A 203 1.58 -11.29 12.81
N TRP A 204 2.84 -11.71 12.70
CA TRP A 204 3.88 -10.94 12.02
C TRP A 204 4.60 -11.69 10.89
N SER A 205 4.60 -13.03 10.90
CA SER A 205 5.37 -13.78 9.92
C SER A 205 4.74 -13.89 8.52
N PRO A 206 3.40 -13.78 8.32
CA PRO A 206 2.78 -14.07 7.03
C PRO A 206 3.05 -13.02 5.96
N TYR A 207 3.49 -11.84 6.32
CA TYR A 207 3.70 -10.76 5.34
C TYR A 207 4.91 -11.04 4.45
N ILE A 208 4.72 -10.92 3.15
CA ILE A 208 5.74 -11.18 2.13
C ILE A 208 5.74 -10.08 1.07
N ILE A 209 6.89 -9.92 0.41
CA ILE A 209 7.03 -9.17 -0.84
C ILE A 209 7.26 -10.17 -1.97
N ILE A 210 6.52 -10.02 -3.06
CA ILE A 210 6.69 -10.77 -4.30
C ILE A 210 7.13 -9.79 -5.37
N GLY A 211 8.18 -10.11 -6.13
CA GLY A 211 8.69 -9.30 -7.22
C GLY A 211 9.92 -8.47 -6.87
N ASP A 212 10.03 -7.28 -7.44
CA ASP A 212 11.18 -6.38 -7.31
C ASP A 212 11.27 -5.75 -5.91
N VAL A 213 12.47 -5.75 -5.35
CA VAL A 213 12.75 -5.20 -4.00
C VAL A 213 13.41 -3.81 -4.03
N VAL A 214 13.71 -3.27 -5.22
CA VAL A 214 14.36 -1.95 -5.38
C VAL A 214 13.59 -0.85 -4.65
N PRO A 215 14.27 0.11 -3.98
CA PRO A 215 13.62 1.24 -3.33
C PRO A 215 12.70 2.03 -4.27
N ILE A 216 11.59 2.53 -3.76
CA ILE A 216 10.68 3.38 -4.53
C ILE A 216 11.25 4.80 -4.53
N GLN A 217 11.83 5.21 -5.65
CA GLN A 217 12.46 6.53 -5.78
C GLN A 217 11.46 7.68 -5.57
N GLY A 218 11.88 8.70 -4.85
CA GLY A 218 11.09 9.90 -4.58
C GLY A 218 10.01 9.70 -3.50
N LEU A 219 10.05 8.59 -2.77
CA LEU A 219 9.21 8.36 -1.59
C LEU A 219 9.88 8.86 -0.31
N GLU A 220 11.20 9.05 -0.35
CA GLU A 220 11.97 9.47 0.81
C GLU A 220 11.48 10.82 1.35
N LYS A 221 11.37 10.95 2.66
CA LYS A 221 11.22 12.25 3.31
C LYS A 221 12.46 13.07 3.03
N THR A 222 12.30 14.17 2.27
CA THR A 222 13.38 15.14 2.10
C THR A 222 13.80 15.62 3.48
N SER A 223 15.04 15.31 3.87
CA SER A 223 15.55 15.73 5.16
C SER A 223 15.60 17.25 5.17
N THR A 224 14.82 17.89 6.05
CA THR A 224 14.80 19.34 6.25
C THR A 224 16.22 19.85 6.57
N LEU A 225 17.03 19.00 7.22
CA LEU A 225 18.43 19.29 7.52
C LEU A 225 19.26 19.45 6.24
N MET A 226 19.05 18.59 5.25
CA MET A 226 19.78 18.67 3.96
C MET A 226 19.41 19.95 3.20
N PHE A 227 18.16 20.39 3.27
CA PHE A 227 17.72 21.65 2.69
C PHE A 227 18.40 22.86 3.36
N TRP A 228 18.47 22.87 4.68
CA TRP A 228 19.18 23.92 5.44
C TRP A 228 20.68 23.91 5.20
N LEU A 229 21.31 22.74 5.08
CA LEU A 229 22.74 22.64 4.76
C LEU A 229 23.05 23.18 3.37
N LEU A 230 22.22 22.89 2.37
CA LEU A 230 22.38 23.46 1.02
C LEU A 230 22.12 24.97 1.00
N ALA A 231 21.11 25.45 1.73
CA ALA A 231 20.83 26.88 1.84
C ALA A 231 22.00 27.65 2.52
N ILE A 232 22.52 27.12 3.63
CA ILE A 232 23.67 27.71 4.34
C ILE A 232 24.93 27.66 3.46
N GLY A 233 25.20 26.54 2.79
CA GLY A 233 26.29 26.38 1.84
C GLY A 233 26.22 27.43 0.71
N GLY A 234 25.04 27.62 0.14
CA GLY A 234 24.79 28.63 -0.90
C GLY A 234 25.07 30.08 -0.42
N ILE A 235 24.65 30.42 0.81
CA ILE A 235 24.89 31.72 1.41
C ILE A 235 26.39 31.96 1.63
N ILE A 236 27.12 30.94 2.13
CA ILE A 236 28.58 31.05 2.35
C ILE A 236 29.32 31.27 1.02
N VAL A 237 28.97 30.50 -0.03
CA VAL A 237 29.57 30.66 -1.36
C VAL A 237 29.28 32.04 -1.95
N ALA A 238 28.05 32.53 -1.87
CA ALA A 238 27.66 33.84 -2.34
C ALA A 238 28.41 34.95 -1.57
N GLY A 239 28.55 34.83 -0.26
CA GLY A 239 29.34 35.74 0.58
C GLY A 239 30.83 35.79 0.20
N ALA A 240 31.43 34.63 -0.05
CA ALA A 240 32.81 34.52 -0.51
C ALA A 240 33.04 35.20 -1.88
N ILE A 241 32.10 34.96 -2.84
CA ILE A 241 32.15 35.61 -4.16
C ILE A 241 32.09 37.15 -4.03
N LEU A 242 31.13 37.65 -3.23
CA LEU A 242 30.99 39.08 -2.97
C LEU A 242 32.26 39.70 -2.32
N ALA A 243 32.89 39.02 -1.38
CA ALA A 243 34.12 39.43 -0.74
C ALA A 243 35.28 39.54 -1.76
N VAL A 244 35.41 38.50 -2.63
CA VAL A 244 36.45 38.52 -3.70
C VAL A 244 36.20 39.65 -4.71
N LEU A 245 34.94 39.87 -5.09
CA LEU A 245 34.60 40.97 -6.00
C LEU A 245 34.90 42.34 -5.37
N ARG A 246 34.53 42.57 -4.12
CA ARG A 246 34.86 43.82 -3.39
C ARG A 246 36.36 44.04 -3.29
N PHE A 247 37.14 42.98 -3.03
CA PHE A 247 38.60 43.07 -2.97
C PHE A 247 39.22 43.42 -4.34
N LYS A 248 38.76 42.81 -5.43
CA LYS A 248 39.22 43.11 -6.79
C LYS A 248 38.87 44.52 -7.26
N PHE A 249 37.67 45.01 -7.00
CA PHE A 249 37.22 46.33 -7.42
C PHE A 249 37.65 47.44 -6.48
N GLY A 250 37.90 47.17 -5.20
CA GLY A 250 38.44 48.14 -4.25
C GLY A 250 39.88 48.55 -4.53
N LYS A 251 40.70 47.70 -5.19
CA LYS A 251 42.09 48.02 -5.59
C LYS A 251 42.24 48.90 -6.86
N LYS A 252 41.13 49.14 -7.61
CA LYS A 252 41.16 49.94 -8.84
C LYS A 252 40.86 51.44 -8.58
N LYS A 253 40.68 51.87 -7.33
CA LYS A 253 40.39 53.28 -6.95
C LYS A 253 41.54 53.97 -6.14
N LYS A 254 42.79 53.54 -6.29
CA LYS A 254 43.97 54.26 -5.82
C LYS A 254 44.90 54.51 -6.96
#